data_2eff16c224eb8ec15a534d40fb40b7ae
#
_entry.id   2eff16c224eb8ec15a534d40fb40b7ae
#
_cell.length_a   1.000
_cell.length_b   1.000
_cell.length_c   1.000
_cell.angle_alpha   90.00
_cell.angle_beta   90.00
_cell.angle_gamma   90.00
#
_symmetry.space_group_name_H-M   'P 1'
#
loop_
_entity.id
_entity.type
_entity.pdbx_description
1 polymer ?
#
loop_
_entity_poly.entity_id
_entity_poly.type
_entity_poly.pdbx_seq_one_letter_code
_entity_poly.pdbx_strand_id
1 'polypeptide(L)'
;MTSPSETPSRTRADAAASPETAAPAVRSVFALKDFRYVFAAGATSKFGTQISYLAVPLLAVTELDASTGQVGALAALSTLAFLLIGLPAGAWVDRMRRRRLQITADVVRAVLFGSVPVAWWYDALTLYQLYAVVLVGGVATVFFDVANQSFLPHVVGRERLGEANARLMSAEAVNSVAGRGAGGYLVQLITAPLAIGVNAATYVVSALCLLRVRRPEPAPKRQPDRHLGKEILEGARFVLGHPLLRPIALEGAATNLAVQMSLTLLPVLFVRELRLSEGLLGAYLGLGGVGAFLGSLCARALGRRLGHGRSMWVIGLAVAPMGALIARLDRGPALWIAALAWLAITFKIGSDNVIKVTARQELTPDHLLGRMNATFRFLVTGALAVGSLLAGLLAELAGLRAALWTGAGIMAVSWLLIFFSPLRSMRELPKA
;
A
#
# COMPACT_ATOMS: atom_id res chain seq x y z
N MET A 1 65.94 -38.25 -53.64
CA MET A 1 66.86 -37.18 -53.25
C MET A 1 66.05 -36.30 -52.23
N THR A 2 66.13 -36.70 -51.06
CA THR A 2 66.65 -36.13 -49.80
C THR A 2 66.02 -34.81 -49.42
N SER A 3 65.09 -34.89 -48.54
CA SER A 3 64.59 -33.83 -47.64
C SER A 3 65.42 -33.94 -46.36
N PRO A 4 65.70 -32.85 -45.65
CA PRO A 4 65.85 -32.97 -44.20
C PRO A 4 64.75 -32.20 -43.40
N SER A 5 64.37 -32.87 -42.36
CA SER A 5 63.51 -32.44 -41.28
C SER A 5 64.03 -31.21 -40.50
N GLU A 6 63.17 -30.27 -40.27
CA GLU A 6 63.37 -29.25 -39.22
C GLU A 6 62.24 -29.32 -38.19
N THR A 7 62.67 -29.55 -36.94
CA THR A 7 61.88 -29.56 -35.75
C THR A 7 61.73 -28.12 -35.18
N PRO A 8 60.56 -27.57 -34.91
CA PRO A 8 60.47 -26.29 -34.22
C PRO A 8 60.44 -26.50 -32.69
N SER A 9 61.38 -25.80 -32.06
CA SER A 9 61.53 -25.66 -30.62
C SER A 9 60.27 -25.12 -29.91
N ARG A 10 59.85 -25.80 -28.86
CA ARG A 10 58.85 -25.34 -27.90
C ARG A 10 59.42 -24.16 -27.11
N THR A 11 58.97 -22.94 -27.39
CA THR A 11 59.12 -21.80 -26.52
C THR A 11 57.94 -21.79 -25.52
N ARG A 12 58.23 -22.13 -24.27
CA ARG A 12 57.31 -21.94 -23.12
C ARG A 12 57.16 -20.42 -22.92
N ALA A 13 56.04 -19.87 -23.35
CA ALA A 13 55.62 -18.55 -22.92
C ALA A 13 54.91 -18.70 -21.56
N ASP A 14 55.56 -18.25 -20.50
CA ASP A 14 54.91 -18.02 -19.19
C ASP A 14 53.78 -17.02 -19.39
N ALA A 15 52.57 -17.54 -19.38
CA ALA A 15 51.37 -16.72 -19.28
C ALA A 15 51.27 -16.25 -17.79
N ALA A 16 51.84 -15.09 -17.53
CA ALA A 16 51.58 -14.36 -16.30
C ALA A 16 50.05 -14.18 -16.17
N ALA A 17 49.43 -14.92 -15.24
CA ALA A 17 48.07 -14.72 -14.83
C ALA A 17 47.95 -13.29 -14.30
N SER A 18 47.30 -12.42 -15.05
CA SER A 18 46.86 -11.12 -14.59
C SER A 18 46.02 -11.32 -13.32
N PRO A 19 46.27 -10.59 -12.22
CA PRO A 19 45.43 -10.71 -11.03
C PRO A 19 44.00 -10.32 -11.42
N GLU A 20 43.11 -11.29 -11.34
CA GLU A 20 41.67 -11.12 -11.46
C GLU A 20 41.27 -9.98 -10.51
N THR A 21 40.94 -8.83 -11.08
CA THR A 21 40.53 -7.64 -10.32
C THR A 21 39.25 -8.04 -9.60
N ALA A 22 39.38 -8.42 -8.33
CA ALA A 22 38.24 -8.74 -7.48
C ALA A 22 37.24 -7.58 -7.58
N ALA A 23 36.06 -7.88 -8.10
CA ALA A 23 34.97 -6.91 -8.21
C ALA A 23 34.78 -6.26 -6.83
N PRO A 24 34.74 -4.93 -6.73
CA PRO A 24 34.65 -4.26 -5.44
C PRO A 24 33.43 -4.79 -4.70
N ALA A 25 33.64 -5.32 -3.49
CA ALA A 25 32.58 -5.85 -2.64
C ALA A 25 31.45 -4.82 -2.58
N VAL A 26 30.29 -5.20 -3.07
CA VAL A 26 29.10 -4.33 -3.13
C VAL A 26 28.75 -3.94 -1.71
N ARG A 27 29.24 -2.77 -1.27
CA ARG A 27 28.96 -2.26 0.08
C ARG A 27 27.45 -2.07 0.21
N SER A 28 26.84 -2.66 1.25
CA SER A 28 25.40 -2.54 1.56
C SER A 28 24.92 -1.09 1.45
N VAL A 29 23.70 -0.92 0.97
CA VAL A 29 23.06 0.40 0.84
C VAL A 29 23.04 1.17 2.18
N PHE A 30 23.02 0.47 3.31
CA PHE A 30 23.13 1.07 4.65
C PHE A 30 24.52 1.67 4.98
N ALA A 31 25.54 1.43 4.17
CA ALA A 31 26.82 2.14 4.30
C ALA A 31 26.68 3.64 3.93
N LEU A 32 25.65 3.99 3.13
CA LEU A 32 25.34 5.38 2.78
C LEU A 32 24.61 6.08 3.93
N LYS A 33 25.26 7.08 4.54
CA LYS A 33 24.67 7.86 5.67
C LYS A 33 23.32 8.48 5.27
N ASP A 34 23.24 9.07 4.08
CA ASP A 34 22.01 9.72 3.60
C ASP A 34 20.87 8.72 3.39
N PHE A 35 21.18 7.50 2.92
CA PHE A 35 20.16 6.45 2.81
C PHE A 35 19.61 6.04 4.18
N ARG A 36 20.45 5.94 5.20
CA ARG A 36 19.97 5.63 6.57
C ARG A 36 18.97 6.66 7.07
N TYR A 37 19.22 7.95 6.81
CA TYR A 37 18.30 9.00 7.21
C TYR A 37 16.98 8.95 6.40
N VAL A 38 17.03 8.73 5.08
CA VAL A 38 15.84 8.58 4.25
C VAL A 38 15.05 7.34 4.64
N PHE A 39 15.73 6.22 4.90
CA PHE A 39 15.11 4.99 5.35
C PHE A 39 14.43 5.16 6.72
N ALA A 40 15.12 5.74 7.70
CA ALA A 40 14.57 6.01 9.03
C ALA A 40 13.37 6.96 8.95
N ALA A 41 13.47 8.05 8.16
CA ALA A 41 12.36 8.97 7.95
C ALA A 41 11.13 8.24 7.39
N GLY A 42 11.28 7.51 6.28
CA GLY A 42 10.19 6.78 5.66
C GLY A 42 9.59 5.70 6.56
N ALA A 43 10.44 4.91 7.23
CA ALA A 43 9.99 3.84 8.12
C ALA A 43 9.21 4.40 9.32
N THR A 44 9.73 5.44 9.98
CA THR A 44 9.10 6.08 11.15
C THR A 44 7.79 6.76 10.76
N SER A 45 7.77 7.54 9.67
CA SER A 45 6.56 8.20 9.16
C SER A 45 5.46 7.20 8.80
N LYS A 46 5.79 6.11 8.12
CA LYS A 46 4.83 5.06 7.77
C LYS A 46 4.33 4.29 8.99
N PHE A 47 5.20 4.02 9.97
CA PHE A 47 4.79 3.39 11.22
C PHE A 47 3.73 4.22 11.94
N GLY A 48 3.98 5.52 12.12
CA GLY A 48 3.02 6.43 12.73
C GLY A 48 1.71 6.53 11.94
N THR A 49 1.78 6.55 10.61
CA THR A 49 0.59 6.53 9.75
C THR A 49 -0.28 5.29 10.01
N GLN A 50 0.31 4.10 10.22
CA GLN A 50 -0.44 2.89 10.55
C GLN A 50 -1.12 2.96 11.92
N ILE A 51 -0.51 3.65 12.90
CA ILE A 51 -1.14 3.95 14.19
C ILE A 51 -2.39 4.80 13.97
N SER A 52 -2.28 5.92 13.25
CA SER A 52 -3.42 6.81 13.00
C SER A 52 -4.49 6.18 12.13
N TYR A 53 -4.14 5.26 11.23
CA TYR A 53 -5.12 4.52 10.43
C TYR A 53 -6.16 3.80 11.30
N LEU A 54 -5.76 3.34 12.50
CA LEU A 54 -6.62 2.73 13.48
C LEU A 54 -7.13 3.73 14.53
N ALA A 55 -6.27 4.61 15.02
CA ALA A 55 -6.61 5.54 16.10
C ALA A 55 -7.66 6.59 15.69
N VAL A 56 -7.63 7.07 14.43
CA VAL A 56 -8.57 8.09 13.95
C VAL A 56 -10.02 7.61 13.93
N PRO A 57 -10.38 6.47 13.31
CA PRO A 57 -11.76 5.98 13.38
C PRO A 57 -12.15 5.57 14.81
N LEU A 58 -11.23 5.04 15.63
CA LEU A 58 -11.51 4.77 17.04
C LEU A 58 -11.84 6.04 17.80
N LEU A 59 -11.03 7.11 17.65
CA LEU A 59 -11.31 8.41 18.26
C LEU A 59 -12.69 8.94 17.89
N ALA A 60 -13.06 8.84 16.60
CA ALA A 60 -14.39 9.27 16.15
C ALA A 60 -15.51 8.48 16.85
N VAL A 61 -15.30 7.17 17.07
CA VAL A 61 -16.27 6.28 17.70
C VAL A 61 -16.33 6.46 19.22
N THR A 62 -15.18 6.60 19.92
CA THR A 62 -15.11 6.57 21.38
C THR A 62 -15.27 7.94 22.03
N GLU A 63 -14.71 9.00 21.41
CA GLU A 63 -14.66 10.35 22.02
C GLU A 63 -15.70 11.31 21.40
N LEU A 64 -16.06 11.10 20.12
CA LEU A 64 -16.95 12.02 19.40
C LEU A 64 -18.33 11.43 19.10
N ASP A 65 -18.61 10.21 19.57
CA ASP A 65 -19.88 9.50 19.31
C ASP A 65 -20.33 9.53 17.84
N ALA A 66 -19.35 9.55 16.89
CA ALA A 66 -19.62 9.68 15.48
C ALA A 66 -20.51 8.55 14.96
N SER A 67 -21.52 8.87 14.15
CA SER A 67 -22.38 7.87 13.51
C SER A 67 -21.58 6.98 12.54
N THR A 68 -22.15 5.84 12.14
CA THR A 68 -21.51 4.94 11.15
C THR A 68 -21.28 5.64 9.82
N GLY A 69 -22.20 6.51 9.40
CA GLY A 69 -22.06 7.36 8.21
C GLY A 69 -20.89 8.34 8.32
N GLN A 70 -20.72 8.97 9.49
CA GLN A 70 -19.62 9.88 9.75
C GLN A 70 -18.27 9.17 9.77
N VAL A 71 -18.19 7.95 10.33
CA VAL A 71 -16.98 7.12 10.23
C VAL A 71 -16.69 6.71 8.79
N GLY A 72 -17.72 6.37 8.01
CA GLY A 72 -17.60 6.09 6.59
C GLY A 72 -17.08 7.30 5.78
N ALA A 73 -17.59 8.49 6.07
CA ALA A 73 -17.10 9.74 5.47
C ALA A 73 -15.63 10.01 5.83
N LEU A 74 -15.24 9.79 7.10
CA LEU A 74 -13.87 9.95 7.55
C LEU A 74 -12.90 9.01 6.80
N ALA A 75 -13.28 7.74 6.67
CA ALA A 75 -12.51 6.75 5.92
C ALA A 75 -12.43 7.08 4.42
N ALA A 76 -13.51 7.60 3.83
CA ALA A 76 -13.52 8.05 2.44
C ALA A 76 -12.61 9.26 2.21
N LEU A 77 -12.61 10.25 3.12
CA LEU A 77 -11.74 11.43 3.02
C LEU A 77 -10.25 11.07 3.06
N SER A 78 -9.88 10.02 3.80
CA SER A 78 -8.50 9.53 3.84
C SER A 78 -7.99 9.03 2.48
N THR A 79 -8.87 8.44 1.67
CA THR A 79 -8.56 7.94 0.33
C THR A 79 -8.83 8.96 -0.76
N LEU A 80 -9.77 9.87 -0.54
CA LEU A 80 -10.15 10.92 -1.49
C LEU A 80 -8.99 11.86 -1.80
N ALA A 81 -8.15 12.19 -0.80
CA ALA A 81 -6.95 13.00 -1.00
C ALA A 81 -6.05 12.42 -2.09
N PHE A 82 -5.85 11.09 -2.07
CA PHE A 82 -5.07 10.41 -3.10
C PHE A 82 -5.76 10.42 -4.46
N LEU A 83 -7.06 10.22 -4.50
CA LEU A 83 -7.85 10.20 -5.74
C LEU A 83 -7.81 11.57 -6.45
N LEU A 84 -7.92 12.65 -5.68
CA LEU A 84 -7.93 14.03 -6.20
C LEU A 84 -6.56 14.48 -6.69
N ILE A 85 -5.50 14.16 -5.93
CA ILE A 85 -4.18 14.76 -6.12
C ILE A 85 -3.14 13.76 -6.63
N GLY A 86 -3.35 12.46 -6.46
CA GLY A 86 -2.35 11.44 -6.77
C GLY A 86 -1.81 11.48 -8.20
N LEU A 87 -2.66 11.84 -9.18
CA LEU A 87 -2.25 11.98 -10.58
C LEU A 87 -1.46 13.29 -10.83
N PRO A 88 -1.95 14.49 -10.44
CA PRO A 88 -1.21 15.73 -10.65
C PRO A 88 0.00 15.88 -9.72
N ALA A 89 0.03 15.20 -8.58
CA ALA A 89 1.13 15.29 -7.61
C ALA A 89 2.48 14.94 -8.24
N GLY A 90 2.55 13.93 -9.13
CA GLY A 90 3.78 13.58 -9.84
C GLY A 90 4.36 14.77 -10.61
N ALA A 91 3.52 15.44 -11.41
CA ALA A 91 3.93 16.58 -12.21
C ALA A 91 4.35 17.80 -11.35
N TRP A 92 3.69 18.01 -10.22
CA TRP A 92 4.05 19.07 -9.27
C TRP A 92 5.36 18.77 -8.53
N VAL A 93 5.53 17.53 -8.05
CA VAL A 93 6.75 17.09 -7.35
C VAL A 93 7.99 17.18 -8.24
N ASP A 94 7.86 16.89 -9.54
CA ASP A 94 8.98 17.00 -10.48
C ASP A 94 9.46 18.45 -10.67
N ARG A 95 8.61 19.46 -10.38
CA ARG A 95 8.93 20.88 -10.43
C ARG A 95 9.42 21.44 -9.09
N MET A 96 9.47 20.62 -8.03
CA MET A 96 9.83 21.03 -6.67
C MET A 96 11.08 20.30 -6.17
N ARG A 97 11.75 20.87 -5.18
CA ARG A 97 12.85 20.18 -4.47
C ARG A 97 12.27 19.12 -3.55
N ARG A 98 12.48 17.84 -3.90
CA ARG A 98 11.86 16.67 -3.28
C ARG A 98 12.12 16.58 -1.78
N ARG A 99 13.35 16.85 -1.33
CA ARG A 99 13.71 16.87 0.09
C ARG A 99 12.93 17.93 0.86
N ARG A 100 12.88 19.17 0.34
CA ARG A 100 12.12 20.26 0.99
C ARG A 100 10.64 19.94 1.06
N LEU A 101 10.08 19.40 -0.01
CA LEU A 101 8.68 19.00 -0.07
C LEU A 101 8.34 17.94 0.97
N GLN A 102 9.20 16.90 1.15
CA GLN A 102 9.00 15.88 2.18
C GLN A 102 9.03 16.48 3.59
N ILE A 103 10.00 17.37 3.89
CA ILE A 103 10.08 18.05 5.19
C ILE A 103 8.83 18.90 5.44
N THR A 104 8.38 19.70 4.45
CA THR A 104 7.17 20.51 4.56
C THR A 104 5.93 19.64 4.79
N ALA A 105 5.81 18.50 4.06
CA ALA A 105 4.72 17.58 4.24
C ALA A 105 4.70 16.97 5.65
N ASP A 106 5.86 16.59 6.18
CA ASP A 106 6.00 16.07 7.55
C ASP A 106 5.63 17.12 8.60
N VAL A 107 6.09 18.37 8.43
CA VAL A 107 5.75 19.49 9.36
C VAL A 107 4.24 19.74 9.33
N VAL A 108 3.63 19.81 8.14
CA VAL A 108 2.17 19.97 8.00
C VAL A 108 1.42 18.85 8.71
N ARG A 109 1.83 17.59 8.50
CA ARG A 109 1.22 16.44 9.16
C ARG A 109 1.43 16.48 10.67
N ALA A 110 2.64 16.81 11.13
CA ALA A 110 2.94 16.91 12.55
C ALA A 110 2.03 17.97 13.26
N VAL A 111 1.85 19.13 12.64
CA VAL A 111 0.97 20.18 13.17
C VAL A 111 -0.50 19.74 13.16
N LEU A 112 -0.98 19.19 12.03
CA LEU A 112 -2.37 18.77 11.90
C LEU A 112 -2.72 17.64 12.88
N PHE A 113 -1.94 16.55 12.89
CA PHE A 113 -2.21 15.45 13.81
C PHE A 113 -1.89 15.81 15.26
N GLY A 114 -0.91 16.69 15.52
CA GLY A 114 -0.62 17.21 16.84
C GLY A 114 -1.71 18.14 17.40
N SER A 115 -2.49 18.80 16.53
CA SER A 115 -3.63 19.61 16.96
C SER A 115 -4.76 18.76 17.59
N VAL A 116 -4.85 17.47 17.27
CA VAL A 116 -5.91 16.58 17.76
C VAL A 116 -5.82 16.36 19.27
N PRO A 117 -4.71 15.87 19.85
CA PRO A 117 -4.60 15.71 21.30
C PRO A 117 -4.68 17.05 22.05
N VAL A 118 -4.20 18.16 21.43
CA VAL A 118 -4.33 19.49 22.03
C VAL A 118 -5.78 19.92 22.11
N ALA A 119 -6.55 19.82 21.02
CA ALA A 119 -7.96 20.15 21.01
C ALA A 119 -8.77 19.26 21.97
N TRP A 120 -8.43 17.97 22.05
CA TRP A 120 -9.05 17.03 22.99
C TRP A 120 -8.78 17.45 24.44
N TRP A 121 -7.57 17.87 24.77
CA TRP A 121 -7.20 18.32 26.12
C TRP A 121 -8.01 19.53 26.59
N TYR A 122 -8.43 20.40 25.65
CA TYR A 122 -9.25 21.59 25.92
C TYR A 122 -10.76 21.35 25.69
N ASP A 123 -11.22 20.11 25.56
CA ASP A 123 -12.61 19.75 25.23
C ASP A 123 -13.16 20.47 23.99
N ALA A 124 -12.28 20.85 23.07
CA ALA A 124 -12.59 21.59 21.84
C ALA A 124 -12.54 20.72 20.57
N LEU A 125 -12.28 19.42 20.71
CA LEU A 125 -12.19 18.51 19.58
C LEU A 125 -13.54 18.33 18.89
N THR A 126 -13.56 18.51 17.57
CA THR A 126 -14.77 18.33 16.76
C THR A 126 -14.53 17.34 15.61
N LEU A 127 -15.61 16.73 15.13
CA LEU A 127 -15.57 15.83 13.98
C LEU A 127 -15.12 16.57 12.70
N TYR A 128 -15.49 17.86 12.56
CA TYR A 128 -15.05 18.70 11.41
C TYR A 128 -13.55 18.94 11.40
N GLN A 129 -12.94 19.13 12.59
CA GLN A 129 -11.48 19.21 12.70
C GLN A 129 -10.85 17.88 12.26
N LEU A 130 -11.42 16.74 12.66
CA LEU A 130 -10.91 15.43 12.31
C LEU A 130 -11.00 15.19 10.78
N TYR A 131 -12.08 15.60 10.15
CA TYR A 131 -12.22 15.58 8.68
C TYR A 131 -11.15 16.43 7.99
N ALA A 132 -10.91 17.64 8.47
CA ALA A 132 -9.87 18.52 7.94
C ALA A 132 -8.46 17.91 8.11
N VAL A 133 -8.17 17.36 9.30
CA VAL A 133 -6.88 16.70 9.60
C VAL A 133 -6.63 15.53 8.67
N VAL A 134 -7.63 14.68 8.46
CA VAL A 134 -7.50 13.48 7.60
C VAL A 134 -7.37 13.88 6.13
N LEU A 135 -8.16 14.83 5.64
CA LEU A 135 -8.10 15.27 4.25
C LEU A 135 -6.78 15.98 3.92
N VAL A 136 -6.42 17.00 4.69
CA VAL A 136 -5.21 17.78 4.44
C VAL A 136 -3.96 16.97 4.76
N GLY A 137 -3.99 16.16 5.82
CA GLY A 137 -2.93 15.21 6.14
C GLY A 137 -2.76 14.15 5.07
N GLY A 138 -3.85 13.68 4.48
CA GLY A 138 -3.85 12.78 3.31
C GLY A 138 -3.18 13.41 2.09
N VAL A 139 -3.51 14.66 1.79
CA VAL A 139 -2.84 15.45 0.72
C VAL A 139 -1.34 15.53 0.97
N ALA A 140 -0.92 15.89 2.17
CA ALA A 140 0.50 15.97 2.53
C ALA A 140 1.18 14.58 2.42
N THR A 141 0.48 13.50 2.77
CA THR A 141 0.98 12.13 2.62
C THR A 141 1.22 11.77 1.15
N VAL A 142 0.33 12.15 0.24
CA VAL A 142 0.52 11.91 -1.21
C VAL A 142 1.78 12.62 -1.71
N PHE A 143 1.98 13.89 -1.34
CA PHE A 143 3.19 14.62 -1.71
C PHE A 143 4.45 14.00 -1.13
N PHE A 144 4.41 13.57 0.13
CA PHE A 144 5.53 12.88 0.76
C PHE A 144 5.90 11.59 0.02
N ASP A 145 4.92 10.72 -0.27
CA ASP A 145 5.15 9.43 -0.90
C ASP A 145 5.71 9.57 -2.32
N VAL A 146 5.15 10.47 -3.13
CA VAL A 146 5.61 10.73 -4.49
C VAL A 146 7.02 11.34 -4.49
N ALA A 147 7.28 12.29 -3.58
CA ALA A 147 8.60 12.88 -3.43
C ALA A 147 9.64 11.85 -2.96
N ASN A 148 9.28 10.97 -2.01
CA ASN A 148 10.16 9.92 -1.49
C ASN A 148 10.58 8.93 -2.58
N GLN A 149 9.63 8.46 -3.40
CA GLN A 149 9.91 7.57 -4.53
C GLN A 149 10.84 8.23 -5.57
N SER A 150 10.63 9.51 -5.86
CA SER A 150 11.43 10.26 -6.81
C SER A 150 12.80 10.68 -6.26
N PHE A 151 12.97 10.75 -4.94
CA PHE A 151 14.21 11.13 -4.27
C PHE A 151 15.18 9.96 -4.09
N LEU A 152 14.67 8.75 -3.90
CA LEU A 152 15.45 7.55 -3.62
C LEU A 152 16.57 7.27 -4.64
N PRO A 153 16.32 7.30 -5.98
CA PRO A 153 17.37 7.06 -6.97
C PRO A 153 18.52 8.06 -6.89
N HIS A 154 18.22 9.29 -6.45
CA HIS A 154 19.21 10.33 -6.27
C HIS A 154 20.12 10.07 -5.06
N VAL A 155 19.57 9.50 -3.99
CA VAL A 155 20.31 9.19 -2.76
C VAL A 155 21.23 7.98 -2.95
N VAL A 156 20.75 6.90 -3.54
CA VAL A 156 21.48 5.61 -3.59
C VAL A 156 22.21 5.35 -4.92
N GLY A 157 21.84 6.05 -5.99
CA GLY A 157 22.31 5.76 -7.35
C GLY A 157 21.54 4.58 -7.97
N ARG A 158 21.62 4.45 -9.31
CA ARG A 158 20.86 3.42 -10.05
C ARG A 158 21.29 2.00 -9.73
N GLU A 159 22.58 1.79 -9.48
CA GLU A 159 23.17 0.46 -9.19
C GLU A 159 22.61 -0.17 -7.91
N ARG A 160 22.31 0.64 -6.89
CA ARG A 160 21.85 0.17 -5.57
C ARG A 160 20.34 0.32 -5.36
N LEU A 161 19.62 0.77 -6.39
CA LEU A 161 18.18 1.04 -6.30
C LEU A 161 17.38 -0.23 -5.99
N GLY A 162 17.78 -1.38 -6.55
CA GLY A 162 17.14 -2.66 -6.26
C GLY A 162 17.24 -3.07 -4.80
N GLU A 163 18.45 -2.97 -4.19
CA GLU A 163 18.65 -3.25 -2.76
C GLU A 163 17.87 -2.27 -1.89
N ALA A 164 17.91 -0.96 -2.20
CA ALA A 164 17.21 0.07 -1.46
C ALA A 164 15.70 -0.17 -1.46
N ASN A 165 15.11 -0.45 -2.62
CA ASN A 165 13.69 -0.78 -2.74
C ASN A 165 13.31 -2.05 -1.96
N ALA A 166 14.13 -3.11 -2.01
CA ALA A 166 13.91 -4.32 -1.23
C ALA A 166 13.86 -4.03 0.28
N ARG A 167 14.78 -3.19 0.78
CA ARG A 167 14.80 -2.78 2.19
C ARG A 167 13.57 -1.96 2.58
N LEU A 168 13.16 -1.01 1.72
CA LEU A 168 11.97 -0.20 1.96
C LEU A 168 10.69 -1.06 1.94
N MET A 169 10.57 -2.01 1.01
CA MET A 169 9.44 -2.94 0.96
C MET A 169 9.39 -3.84 2.21
N SER A 170 10.54 -4.33 2.68
CA SER A 170 10.61 -5.10 3.92
C SER A 170 10.16 -4.28 5.14
N ALA A 171 10.60 -3.02 5.23
CA ALA A 171 10.17 -2.11 6.30
C ALA A 171 8.67 -1.83 6.23
N GLU A 172 8.11 -1.66 5.03
CA GLU A 172 6.67 -1.45 4.83
C GLU A 172 5.85 -2.67 5.24
N ALA A 173 6.31 -3.87 4.92
CA ALA A 173 5.67 -5.11 5.36
C ALA A 173 5.65 -5.23 6.91
N VAL A 174 6.78 -4.93 7.56
CA VAL A 174 6.87 -4.90 9.02
C VAL A 174 5.94 -3.83 9.60
N ASN A 175 5.95 -2.63 9.05
CA ASN A 175 5.11 -1.53 9.52
C ASN A 175 3.61 -1.83 9.35
N SER A 176 3.20 -2.55 8.31
CA SER A 176 1.80 -2.92 8.10
C SER A 176 1.28 -3.90 9.15
N VAL A 177 2.13 -4.81 9.63
CA VAL A 177 1.79 -5.78 10.68
C VAL A 177 1.93 -5.14 12.06
N ALA A 178 3.14 -4.67 12.38
CA ALA A 178 3.47 -4.15 13.69
C ALA A 178 2.77 -2.83 14.00
N GLY A 179 2.61 -1.94 13.02
CA GLY A 179 2.02 -0.63 13.22
C GLY A 179 0.53 -0.68 13.56
N ARG A 180 -0.24 -1.57 12.93
CA ARG A 180 -1.67 -1.75 13.27
C ARG A 180 -1.85 -2.42 14.62
N GLY A 181 -1.06 -3.45 14.92
CA GLY A 181 -1.07 -4.09 16.25
C GLY A 181 -0.67 -3.11 17.35
N ALA A 182 0.45 -2.41 17.16
CA ALA A 182 0.92 -1.39 18.10
C ALA A 182 -0.08 -0.23 18.24
N GLY A 183 -0.74 0.18 17.14
CA GLY A 183 -1.76 1.23 17.15
C GLY A 183 -2.94 0.91 18.05
N GLY A 184 -3.51 -0.31 17.94
CA GLY A 184 -4.61 -0.74 18.80
C GLY A 184 -4.21 -0.86 20.27
N TYR A 185 -3.01 -1.40 20.52
CA TYR A 185 -2.48 -1.50 21.89
C TYR A 185 -2.17 -0.12 22.49
N LEU A 186 -1.62 0.80 21.72
CA LEU A 186 -1.39 2.19 22.14
C LEU A 186 -2.71 2.88 22.48
N VAL A 187 -3.74 2.77 21.65
CA VAL A 187 -5.06 3.35 21.92
C VAL A 187 -5.62 2.79 23.23
N GLN A 188 -5.48 1.50 23.49
CA GLN A 188 -5.94 0.87 24.72
C GLN A 188 -5.17 1.36 25.96
N LEU A 189 -3.86 1.66 25.83
CA LEU A 189 -3.02 2.08 26.96
C LEU A 189 -3.13 3.58 27.28
N ILE A 190 -3.15 4.44 26.26
CA ILE A 190 -2.98 5.89 26.40
C ILE A 190 -4.11 6.71 25.77
N THR A 191 -5.16 6.09 25.28
CA THR A 191 -6.30 6.67 24.55
C THR A 191 -6.02 7.00 23.08
N ALA A 192 -7.10 7.14 22.28
CA ALA A 192 -6.98 7.41 20.83
C ALA A 192 -6.36 8.79 20.50
N PRO A 193 -6.72 9.89 21.20
CA PRO A 193 -6.10 11.20 20.96
C PRO A 193 -4.59 11.20 21.17
N LEU A 194 -4.12 10.58 22.25
CA LEU A 194 -2.69 10.51 22.56
C LEU A 194 -1.94 9.60 21.59
N ALA A 195 -2.54 8.50 21.12
CA ALA A 195 -1.96 7.65 20.08
C ALA A 195 -1.78 8.42 18.76
N ILE A 196 -2.70 9.33 18.42
CA ILE A 196 -2.54 10.28 17.29
C ILE A 196 -1.39 11.26 17.55
N GLY A 197 -1.21 11.71 18.80
CA GLY A 197 -0.06 12.53 19.20
C GLY A 197 1.28 11.80 19.00
N VAL A 198 1.35 10.51 19.30
CA VAL A 198 2.52 9.67 18.99
C VAL A 198 2.80 9.66 17.49
N ASN A 199 1.76 9.53 16.64
CA ASN A 199 1.96 9.65 15.19
C ASN A 199 2.51 11.04 14.80
N ALA A 200 1.98 12.13 15.38
CA ALA A 200 2.51 13.46 15.12
C ALA A 200 4.01 13.57 15.46
N ALA A 201 4.43 12.96 16.59
CA ALA A 201 5.85 12.88 16.96
C ALA A 201 6.67 12.09 15.92
N THR A 202 6.13 11.01 15.31
CA THR A 202 6.84 10.28 14.26
C THR A 202 7.08 11.14 13.01
N TYR A 203 6.18 12.04 12.65
CA TYR A 203 6.40 12.99 11.56
C TYR A 203 7.48 14.02 11.89
N VAL A 204 7.57 14.49 13.15
CA VAL A 204 8.68 15.34 13.59
C VAL A 204 10.01 14.61 13.48
N VAL A 205 10.09 13.36 13.94
CA VAL A 205 11.30 12.54 13.83
C VAL A 205 11.69 12.32 12.37
N SER A 206 10.71 12.06 11.49
CA SER A 206 10.94 11.93 10.05
C SER A 206 11.51 13.22 9.45
N ALA A 207 10.92 14.37 9.75
CA ALA A 207 11.42 15.67 9.29
C ALA A 207 12.86 15.94 9.77
N LEU A 208 13.18 15.64 11.03
CA LEU A 208 14.53 15.76 11.60
C LEU A 208 15.53 14.85 10.90
N CYS A 209 15.15 13.61 10.57
CA CYS A 209 15.97 12.72 9.78
C CYS A 209 16.25 13.29 8.38
N LEU A 210 15.24 13.80 7.71
CA LEU A 210 15.39 14.40 6.37
C LEU A 210 16.25 15.68 6.41
N LEU A 211 16.21 16.45 7.49
CA LEU A 211 17.08 17.62 7.67
C LEU A 211 18.57 17.24 7.75
N ARG A 212 18.89 16.02 8.18
CA ARG A 212 20.27 15.52 8.26
C ARG A 212 20.83 14.97 6.94
N VAL A 213 19.99 14.78 5.92
CA VAL A 213 20.44 14.40 4.57
C VAL A 213 21.24 15.55 3.97
N ARG A 214 22.48 15.28 3.57
CA ARG A 214 23.41 16.33 3.09
C ARG A 214 23.58 16.36 1.57
N ARG A 215 23.14 15.32 0.87
CA ARG A 215 23.35 15.22 -0.58
C ARG A 215 22.60 16.35 -1.31
N PRO A 216 23.33 17.18 -2.09
CA PRO A 216 22.70 18.29 -2.82
C PRO A 216 21.71 17.73 -3.86
N GLU A 217 20.51 18.28 -3.90
CA GLU A 217 19.50 17.91 -4.88
C GLU A 217 19.67 18.78 -6.13
N PRO A 218 19.73 18.19 -7.34
CA PRO A 218 19.77 18.95 -8.58
C PRO A 218 18.55 19.84 -8.71
N ALA A 219 18.72 20.97 -9.42
CA ALA A 219 17.59 21.85 -9.71
C ALA A 219 16.51 21.10 -10.50
N PRO A 220 15.22 21.35 -10.19
CA PRO A 220 14.11 20.72 -10.91
C PRO A 220 14.20 21.04 -12.41
N LYS A 221 14.05 20.01 -13.25
CA LYS A 221 13.98 20.21 -14.69
C LYS A 221 12.56 20.60 -15.09
N ARG A 222 12.39 21.71 -15.81
CA ARG A 222 11.12 22.03 -16.47
C ARG A 222 10.81 20.92 -17.49
N GLN A 223 9.77 20.14 -17.25
CA GLN A 223 9.20 19.24 -18.25
C GLN A 223 8.16 20.02 -19.07
N PRO A 224 8.05 19.74 -20.39
CA PRO A 224 7.00 20.31 -21.21
C PRO A 224 5.61 19.91 -20.69
N ASP A 225 4.60 20.76 -20.94
CA ASP A 225 3.24 20.55 -20.48
C ASP A 225 2.68 19.22 -20.99
N ARG A 226 2.50 18.27 -20.08
CA ARG A 226 1.82 17.02 -20.36
C ARG A 226 0.33 17.25 -20.29
N HIS A 227 -0.40 16.84 -21.29
CA HIS A 227 -1.87 16.82 -21.27
C HIS A 227 -2.37 15.64 -20.43
N LEU A 228 -2.30 15.77 -19.08
CA LEU A 228 -2.69 14.73 -18.11
C LEU A 228 -4.05 14.10 -18.44
N GLY A 229 -5.04 14.89 -18.83
CA GLY A 229 -6.37 14.36 -19.17
C GLY A 229 -6.36 13.41 -20.36
N LYS A 230 -5.54 13.66 -21.39
CA LYS A 230 -5.40 12.76 -22.55
C LYS A 230 -4.69 11.46 -22.14
N GLU A 231 -3.64 11.54 -21.34
CA GLU A 231 -2.90 10.37 -20.85
C GLU A 231 -3.76 9.47 -19.95
N ILE A 232 -4.60 10.07 -19.08
CA ILE A 232 -5.56 9.34 -18.24
C ILE A 232 -6.59 8.63 -19.10
N LEU A 233 -7.17 9.33 -20.07
CA LEU A 233 -8.20 8.76 -20.95
C LEU A 233 -7.64 7.62 -21.81
N GLU A 234 -6.42 7.77 -22.31
CA GLU A 234 -5.73 6.74 -23.09
C GLU A 234 -5.44 5.50 -22.23
N GLY A 235 -4.93 5.67 -21.01
CA GLY A 235 -4.75 4.57 -20.07
C GLY A 235 -6.06 3.86 -19.72
N ALA A 236 -7.13 4.64 -19.45
CA ALA A 236 -8.44 4.08 -19.17
C ALA A 236 -9.02 3.31 -20.37
N ARG A 237 -8.94 3.85 -21.58
CA ARG A 237 -9.36 3.16 -22.80
C ARG A 237 -8.58 1.87 -23.04
N PHE A 238 -7.25 1.91 -22.83
CA PHE A 238 -6.41 0.73 -22.95
C PHE A 238 -6.83 -0.36 -21.96
N VAL A 239 -6.92 -0.06 -20.67
CA VAL A 239 -7.24 -1.03 -19.61
C VAL A 239 -8.66 -1.58 -19.76
N LEU A 240 -9.66 -0.71 -19.95
CA LEU A 240 -11.06 -1.11 -20.01
C LEU A 240 -11.45 -1.73 -21.38
N GLY A 241 -10.72 -1.42 -22.45
CA GLY A 241 -10.86 -2.05 -23.77
C GLY A 241 -10.14 -3.38 -23.91
N HIS A 242 -9.15 -3.67 -23.07
CA HIS A 242 -8.34 -4.88 -23.19
C HIS A 242 -9.04 -6.09 -22.54
N PRO A 243 -9.24 -7.21 -23.27
CA PRO A 243 -10.04 -8.36 -22.80
C PRO A 243 -9.50 -9.06 -21.55
N LEU A 244 -8.19 -8.92 -21.27
CA LEU A 244 -7.55 -9.54 -20.11
C LEU A 244 -7.33 -8.53 -18.96
N LEU A 245 -7.01 -7.26 -19.27
CA LEU A 245 -6.77 -6.24 -18.22
C LEU A 245 -8.08 -5.77 -17.56
N ARG A 246 -9.16 -5.63 -18.32
CA ARG A 246 -10.47 -5.21 -17.81
C ARG A 246 -10.97 -6.09 -16.66
N PRO A 247 -11.06 -7.44 -16.79
CA PRO A 247 -11.51 -8.29 -15.68
C PRO A 247 -10.57 -8.23 -14.47
N ILE A 248 -9.25 -8.10 -14.66
CA ILE A 248 -8.30 -7.93 -13.56
C ILE A 248 -8.57 -6.61 -12.81
N ALA A 249 -8.82 -5.53 -13.54
CA ALA A 249 -9.11 -4.22 -12.96
C ALA A 249 -10.43 -4.21 -12.18
N LEU A 250 -11.49 -4.73 -12.77
CA LEU A 250 -12.83 -4.75 -12.17
C LEU A 250 -12.88 -5.68 -10.94
N GLU A 251 -12.29 -6.87 -11.02
CA GLU A 251 -12.21 -7.78 -9.87
C GLU A 251 -11.37 -7.18 -8.75
N GLY A 252 -10.23 -6.57 -9.08
CA GLY A 252 -9.41 -5.86 -8.10
C GLY A 252 -10.18 -4.72 -7.43
N ALA A 253 -10.92 -3.92 -8.18
CA ALA A 253 -11.75 -2.86 -7.64
C ALA A 253 -12.87 -3.42 -6.74
N ALA A 254 -13.60 -4.46 -7.18
CA ALA A 254 -14.66 -5.09 -6.39
C ALA A 254 -14.14 -5.69 -5.08
N THR A 255 -13.01 -6.41 -5.13
CA THR A 255 -12.37 -6.98 -3.92
C THR A 255 -11.95 -5.87 -2.95
N ASN A 256 -11.30 -4.80 -3.45
CA ASN A 256 -10.87 -3.69 -2.59
C ASN A 256 -12.06 -2.93 -1.99
N LEU A 257 -13.14 -2.74 -2.75
CA LEU A 257 -14.37 -2.14 -2.26
C LEU A 257 -14.96 -2.97 -1.11
N ALA A 258 -15.10 -4.29 -1.30
CA ALA A 258 -15.65 -5.19 -0.28
C ALA A 258 -14.81 -5.23 1.01
N VAL A 259 -13.49 -5.30 0.85
CA VAL A 259 -12.55 -5.27 1.98
C VAL A 259 -12.62 -3.94 2.72
N GLN A 260 -12.69 -2.83 1.99
CA GLN A 260 -12.76 -1.51 2.59
C GLN A 260 -14.08 -1.30 3.35
N MET A 261 -15.19 -1.83 2.86
CA MET A 261 -16.46 -1.84 3.62
C MET A 261 -16.28 -2.48 4.98
N SER A 262 -15.64 -3.66 5.03
CA SER A 262 -15.35 -4.33 6.29
C SER A 262 -14.42 -3.50 7.19
N LEU A 263 -13.31 -3.00 6.64
CA LEU A 263 -12.33 -2.19 7.39
C LEU A 263 -12.93 -0.92 8.00
N THR A 264 -13.85 -0.28 7.29
CA THR A 264 -14.54 0.93 7.76
C THR A 264 -15.47 0.63 8.94
N LEU A 265 -16.12 -0.53 8.95
CA LEU A 265 -17.11 -0.88 9.96
C LEU A 265 -16.53 -1.64 11.17
N LEU A 266 -15.36 -2.30 11.02
CA LEU A 266 -14.75 -3.06 12.11
C LEU A 266 -14.52 -2.26 13.39
N PRO A 267 -14.06 -1.00 13.41
CA PRO A 267 -13.94 -0.22 14.63
C PRO A 267 -15.28 -0.05 15.35
N VAL A 268 -16.34 0.24 14.60
CA VAL A 268 -17.70 0.39 15.15
C VAL A 268 -18.22 -0.95 15.70
N LEU A 269 -18.04 -2.03 14.93
CA LEU A 269 -18.45 -3.38 15.33
C LEU A 269 -17.75 -3.82 16.63
N PHE A 270 -16.42 -3.69 16.69
CA PHE A 270 -15.64 -4.13 17.85
C PHE A 270 -15.98 -3.35 19.10
N VAL A 271 -15.99 -2.03 19.02
CA VAL A 271 -16.09 -1.16 20.20
C VAL A 271 -17.55 -0.98 20.64
N ARG A 272 -18.46 -0.62 19.73
CA ARG A 272 -19.86 -0.33 20.09
C ARG A 272 -20.73 -1.56 20.21
N GLU A 273 -20.69 -2.45 19.19
CA GLU A 273 -21.61 -3.60 19.17
C GLU A 273 -21.09 -4.74 20.06
N LEU A 274 -19.82 -5.12 19.87
CA LEU A 274 -19.24 -6.25 20.58
C LEU A 274 -18.57 -5.86 21.91
N ARG A 275 -18.35 -4.57 22.18
CA ARG A 275 -17.66 -4.07 23.38
C ARG A 275 -16.34 -4.81 23.65
N LEU A 276 -15.57 -5.04 22.61
CA LEU A 276 -14.24 -5.62 22.64
C LEU A 276 -13.19 -4.52 22.73
N SER A 277 -11.99 -4.86 23.25
CA SER A 277 -10.92 -3.86 23.39
C SER A 277 -10.32 -3.45 22.04
N GLU A 278 -9.82 -2.21 21.99
CA GLU A 278 -9.13 -1.64 20.83
C GLU A 278 -7.84 -2.40 20.50
N GLY A 279 -7.17 -2.93 21.53
CA GLY A 279 -5.99 -3.79 21.37
C GLY A 279 -6.33 -5.07 20.62
N LEU A 280 -7.49 -5.69 20.89
CA LEU A 280 -7.94 -6.87 20.17
C LEU A 280 -8.27 -6.55 18.69
N LEU A 281 -8.86 -5.39 18.41
CA LEU A 281 -9.05 -4.91 17.03
C LEU A 281 -7.70 -4.72 16.33
N GLY A 282 -6.73 -4.11 17.02
CA GLY A 282 -5.38 -3.94 16.49
C GLY A 282 -4.70 -5.28 16.17
N ALA A 283 -4.82 -6.26 17.06
CA ALA A 283 -4.31 -7.62 16.85
C ALA A 283 -5.02 -8.31 15.66
N TYR A 284 -6.34 -8.19 15.57
CA TYR A 284 -7.14 -8.71 14.45
C TYR A 284 -6.69 -8.13 13.11
N LEU A 285 -6.51 -6.81 13.03
CA LEU A 285 -6.03 -6.15 11.81
C LEU A 285 -4.56 -6.47 11.51
N GLY A 286 -3.73 -6.62 12.54
CA GLY A 286 -2.33 -7.04 12.41
C GLY A 286 -2.20 -8.45 11.82
N LEU A 287 -3.10 -9.36 12.19
CA LEU A 287 -3.18 -10.71 11.61
C LEU A 287 -3.39 -10.65 10.09
N GLY A 288 -4.12 -9.66 9.60
CA GLY A 288 -4.26 -9.41 8.16
C GLY A 288 -2.94 -9.10 7.47
N GLY A 289 -2.03 -8.39 8.14
CA GLY A 289 -0.67 -8.16 7.61
C GLY A 289 0.12 -9.47 7.45
N VAL A 290 -0.02 -10.39 8.41
CA VAL A 290 0.58 -11.73 8.32
C VAL A 290 0.00 -12.51 7.13
N GLY A 291 -1.31 -12.48 6.95
CA GLY A 291 -1.97 -13.12 5.80
C GLY A 291 -1.44 -12.59 4.47
N ALA A 292 -1.37 -11.26 4.31
CA ALA A 292 -0.86 -10.64 3.09
C ALA A 292 0.60 -10.99 2.81
N PHE A 293 1.43 -11.05 3.84
CA PHE A 293 2.84 -11.47 3.72
C PHE A 293 2.95 -12.92 3.25
N LEU A 294 2.24 -13.85 3.89
CA LEU A 294 2.22 -15.27 3.49
C LEU A 294 1.70 -15.45 2.06
N GLY A 295 0.65 -14.72 1.69
CA GLY A 295 0.11 -14.72 0.33
C GLY A 295 1.14 -14.29 -0.71
N SER A 296 1.89 -13.24 -0.43
CA SER A 296 2.96 -12.75 -1.32
C SER A 296 4.09 -13.77 -1.49
N LEU A 297 4.48 -14.46 -0.42
CA LEU A 297 5.49 -15.53 -0.47
C LEU A 297 5.02 -16.72 -1.30
N CYS A 298 3.75 -17.11 -1.15
CA CYS A 298 3.18 -18.27 -1.84
C CYS A 298 2.81 -17.96 -3.30
N ALA A 299 2.72 -16.71 -3.70
CA ALA A 299 2.21 -16.29 -5.01
C ALA A 299 2.92 -16.96 -6.20
N ARG A 300 4.25 -17.05 -6.16
CA ARG A 300 5.03 -17.72 -7.22
C ARG A 300 4.73 -19.21 -7.31
N ALA A 301 4.61 -19.90 -6.18
CA ALA A 301 4.30 -21.31 -6.13
C ALA A 301 2.88 -21.58 -6.65
N LEU A 302 1.91 -20.75 -6.28
CA LEU A 302 0.53 -20.80 -6.76
C LEU A 302 0.46 -20.55 -8.27
N GLY A 303 1.13 -19.52 -8.79
CA GLY A 303 1.19 -19.24 -10.21
C GLY A 303 1.80 -20.37 -11.05
N ARG A 304 2.87 -21.02 -10.55
CA ARG A 304 3.49 -22.16 -11.22
C ARG A 304 2.62 -23.43 -11.22
N ARG A 305 1.96 -23.73 -10.09
CA ARG A 305 1.15 -24.96 -9.93
C ARG A 305 -0.19 -24.86 -10.64
N LEU A 306 -0.90 -23.75 -10.49
CA LEU A 306 -2.25 -23.57 -11.00
C LEU A 306 -2.28 -22.88 -12.38
N GLY A 307 -1.21 -22.15 -12.74
CA GLY A 307 -1.19 -21.21 -13.85
C GLY A 307 -1.67 -19.81 -13.41
N HIS A 308 -1.19 -18.74 -14.09
CA HIS A 308 -1.46 -17.35 -13.67
C HIS A 308 -2.96 -17.00 -13.71
N GLY A 309 -3.66 -17.33 -14.77
CA GLY A 309 -5.09 -17.03 -14.88
C GLY A 309 -5.96 -17.87 -13.94
N ARG A 310 -5.65 -19.17 -13.80
CA ARG A 310 -6.41 -20.07 -12.91
C ARG A 310 -6.24 -19.70 -11.44
N SER A 311 -5.05 -19.35 -11.01
CA SER A 311 -4.79 -18.98 -9.61
C SER A 311 -5.64 -17.79 -9.15
N MET A 312 -5.90 -16.80 -10.02
CA MET A 312 -6.69 -15.62 -9.69
C MET A 312 -8.14 -15.99 -9.31
N TRP A 313 -8.81 -16.86 -10.08
CA TRP A 313 -10.21 -17.20 -9.76
C TRP A 313 -10.32 -18.33 -8.73
N VAL A 314 -9.41 -19.31 -8.72
CA VAL A 314 -9.44 -20.42 -7.74
C VAL A 314 -9.25 -19.89 -6.32
N ILE A 315 -8.28 -19.00 -6.11
CA ILE A 315 -8.08 -18.34 -4.79
C ILE A 315 -9.29 -17.47 -4.46
N GLY A 316 -9.85 -16.76 -5.44
CA GLY A 316 -11.06 -15.97 -5.27
C GLY A 316 -12.26 -16.80 -4.83
N LEU A 317 -12.50 -17.94 -5.47
CA LEU A 317 -13.55 -18.89 -5.10
C LEU A 317 -13.32 -19.46 -3.68
N ALA A 318 -12.10 -19.86 -3.35
CA ALA A 318 -11.77 -20.41 -2.03
C ALA A 318 -12.02 -19.38 -0.90
N VAL A 319 -11.81 -18.09 -1.18
CA VAL A 319 -11.99 -17.00 -0.21
C VAL A 319 -13.41 -16.43 -0.24
N ALA A 320 -14.21 -16.72 -1.27
CA ALA A 320 -15.58 -16.20 -1.42
C ALA A 320 -16.45 -16.33 -0.15
N PRO A 321 -16.50 -17.47 0.57
CA PRO A 321 -17.32 -17.59 1.78
C PRO A 321 -16.75 -16.85 3.00
N MET A 322 -15.49 -16.44 2.98
CA MET A 322 -14.81 -15.84 4.13
C MET A 322 -15.42 -14.47 4.51
N GLY A 323 -15.95 -13.72 3.55
CA GLY A 323 -16.68 -12.48 3.80
C GLY A 323 -17.88 -12.69 4.72
N ALA A 324 -18.63 -13.77 4.51
CA ALA A 324 -19.79 -14.14 5.33
C ALA A 324 -19.40 -14.44 6.80
N LEU A 325 -18.21 -15.02 7.01
CA LEU A 325 -17.69 -15.29 8.36
C LEU A 325 -17.34 -13.98 9.09
N ILE A 326 -16.84 -12.96 8.35
CA ILE A 326 -16.62 -11.62 8.93
C ILE A 326 -17.96 -10.94 9.24
N ALA A 327 -18.96 -11.06 8.37
CA ALA A 327 -20.28 -10.49 8.63
C ALA A 327 -20.98 -11.12 9.84
N ARG A 328 -20.61 -12.36 10.19
CA ARG A 328 -21.07 -13.09 11.41
C ARG A 328 -20.13 -12.97 12.60
N LEU A 329 -19.13 -12.07 12.53
CA LEU A 329 -18.21 -11.85 13.63
C LEU A 329 -18.97 -11.51 14.91
N ASP A 330 -18.68 -12.25 15.99
CA ASP A 330 -19.28 -12.10 17.32
C ASP A 330 -18.24 -12.49 18.37
N ARG A 331 -18.62 -12.41 19.66
CA ARG A 331 -17.77 -12.81 20.78
C ARG A 331 -17.55 -14.34 20.79
N GLY A 332 -16.51 -14.76 21.49
CA GLY A 332 -16.20 -16.18 21.69
C GLY A 332 -15.61 -16.86 20.43
N PRO A 333 -16.01 -18.10 20.10
CA PRO A 333 -15.43 -18.83 18.99
C PRO A 333 -15.59 -18.16 17.62
N ALA A 334 -16.68 -17.41 17.40
CA ALA A 334 -16.95 -16.70 16.16
C ALA A 334 -15.87 -15.66 15.84
N LEU A 335 -15.27 -15.03 16.87
CA LEU A 335 -14.16 -14.10 16.71
C LEU A 335 -12.94 -14.76 16.05
N TRP A 336 -12.58 -15.96 16.51
CA TRP A 336 -11.43 -16.69 16.00
C TRP A 336 -11.67 -17.22 14.58
N ILE A 337 -12.88 -17.65 14.29
CA ILE A 337 -13.30 -18.05 12.94
C ILE A 337 -13.21 -16.85 11.99
N ALA A 338 -13.71 -15.68 12.41
CA ALA A 338 -13.61 -14.46 11.61
C ALA A 338 -12.15 -14.00 11.47
N ALA A 339 -11.29 -14.21 12.47
CA ALA A 339 -9.87 -13.90 12.39
C ALA A 339 -9.14 -14.78 11.35
N LEU A 340 -9.47 -16.07 11.30
CA LEU A 340 -8.96 -16.97 10.26
C LEU A 340 -9.48 -16.60 8.88
N ALA A 341 -10.75 -16.20 8.77
CA ALA A 341 -11.33 -15.70 7.54
C ALA A 341 -10.63 -14.42 7.06
N TRP A 342 -10.32 -13.49 7.99
CA TRP A 342 -9.56 -12.28 7.70
C TRP A 342 -8.15 -12.58 7.20
N LEU A 343 -7.46 -13.52 7.83
CA LEU A 343 -6.15 -14.00 7.38
C LEU A 343 -6.23 -14.58 5.97
N ALA A 344 -7.26 -15.38 5.65
CA ALA A 344 -7.45 -15.94 4.31
C ALA A 344 -7.74 -14.87 3.25
N ILE A 345 -8.58 -13.87 3.56
CA ILE A 345 -8.86 -12.73 2.66
C ILE A 345 -7.59 -11.95 2.36
N THR A 346 -6.82 -11.63 3.40
CA THR A 346 -5.59 -10.88 3.23
C THR A 346 -4.49 -11.69 2.57
N PHE A 347 -4.46 -13.01 2.75
CA PHE A 347 -3.61 -13.93 1.97
C PHE A 347 -3.92 -13.83 0.47
N LYS A 348 -5.21 -13.83 0.10
CA LYS A 348 -5.63 -13.58 -1.30
C LYS A 348 -5.09 -12.23 -1.79
N ILE A 349 -5.25 -11.16 -1.02
CA ILE A 349 -4.77 -9.81 -1.40
C ILE A 349 -3.26 -9.81 -1.63
N GLY A 350 -2.50 -10.44 -0.74
CA GLY A 350 -1.05 -10.57 -0.89
C GLY A 350 -0.65 -11.35 -2.15
N SER A 351 -1.31 -12.48 -2.42
CA SER A 351 -1.09 -13.27 -3.64
C SER A 351 -1.45 -12.48 -4.90
N ASP A 352 -2.59 -11.80 -4.89
CA ASP A 352 -3.08 -10.98 -6.00
C ASP A 352 -2.13 -9.82 -6.32
N ASN A 353 -1.55 -9.19 -5.30
CA ASN A 353 -0.57 -8.11 -5.49
C ASN A 353 0.68 -8.55 -6.26
N VAL A 354 1.07 -9.82 -6.17
CA VAL A 354 2.17 -10.37 -6.97
C VAL A 354 1.67 -10.83 -8.34
N ILE A 355 0.68 -11.72 -8.36
CA ILE A 355 0.22 -12.39 -9.59
C ILE A 355 -0.37 -11.38 -10.59
N LYS A 356 -1.28 -10.51 -10.11
CA LYS A 356 -1.97 -9.52 -10.97
C LYS A 356 -1.03 -8.40 -11.43
N VAL A 357 -0.07 -7.99 -10.57
CA VAL A 357 0.91 -6.96 -10.98
C VAL A 357 1.82 -7.50 -12.08
N THR A 358 2.33 -8.73 -11.93
CA THR A 358 3.13 -9.38 -12.98
C THR A 358 2.32 -9.52 -14.27
N ALA A 359 1.09 -10.03 -14.19
CA ALA A 359 0.21 -10.16 -15.34
C ALA A 359 -0.03 -8.84 -16.09
N ARG A 360 -0.28 -7.74 -15.36
CA ARG A 360 -0.47 -6.42 -15.97
C ARG A 360 0.77 -5.93 -16.69
N GLN A 361 1.95 -6.17 -16.11
CA GLN A 361 3.22 -5.76 -16.71
C GLN A 361 3.54 -6.56 -17.96
N GLU A 362 3.28 -7.86 -17.99
CA GLU A 362 3.49 -8.72 -19.16
C GLU A 362 2.53 -8.41 -20.32
N LEU A 363 1.29 -7.99 -20.01
CA LEU A 363 0.25 -7.68 -20.99
C LEU A 363 0.31 -6.23 -21.52
N THR A 364 1.25 -5.41 -21.05
CA THR A 364 1.25 -3.98 -21.36
C THR A 364 2.57 -3.59 -22.05
N PRO A 365 2.53 -3.00 -23.26
CA PRO A 365 3.72 -2.44 -23.89
C PRO A 365 4.40 -1.37 -23.03
N ASP A 366 5.72 -1.29 -23.09
CA ASP A 366 6.54 -0.42 -22.23
C ASP A 366 6.08 1.04 -22.22
N HIS A 367 5.68 1.59 -23.37
CA HIS A 367 5.24 2.99 -23.49
C HIS A 367 3.88 3.27 -22.81
N LEU A 368 3.07 2.23 -22.50
CA LEU A 368 1.78 2.34 -21.81
C LEU A 368 1.83 1.92 -20.34
N LEU A 369 2.94 1.34 -19.84
CA LEU A 369 3.05 0.84 -18.46
C LEU A 369 2.71 1.90 -17.42
N GLY A 370 3.18 3.13 -17.60
CA GLY A 370 2.86 4.23 -16.68
C GLY A 370 1.37 4.58 -16.65
N ARG A 371 0.73 4.66 -17.82
CA ARG A 371 -0.70 4.99 -17.99
C ARG A 371 -1.59 3.86 -17.46
N MET A 372 -1.24 2.62 -17.75
CA MET A 372 -1.91 1.44 -17.22
C MET A 372 -1.85 1.42 -15.68
N ASN A 373 -0.69 1.58 -15.07
CA ASN A 373 -0.53 1.58 -13.62
C ASN A 373 -1.32 2.74 -12.97
N ALA A 374 -1.33 3.93 -13.58
CA ALA A 374 -2.13 5.07 -13.11
C ALA A 374 -3.62 4.74 -13.12
N THR A 375 -4.13 4.11 -14.18
CA THR A 375 -5.53 3.68 -14.30
C THR A 375 -5.90 2.65 -13.23
N PHE A 376 -5.09 1.60 -13.05
CA PHE A 376 -5.33 0.60 -11.99
C PHE A 376 -5.33 1.24 -10.61
N ARG A 377 -4.39 2.12 -10.32
CA ARG A 377 -4.30 2.82 -9.04
C ARG A 377 -5.52 3.70 -8.80
N PHE A 378 -5.98 4.41 -9.83
CA PHE A 378 -7.20 5.22 -9.75
C PHE A 378 -8.44 4.36 -9.47
N LEU A 379 -8.62 3.25 -10.17
CA LEU A 379 -9.75 2.34 -9.97
C LEU A 379 -9.75 1.71 -8.58
N VAL A 380 -8.59 1.24 -8.11
CA VAL A 380 -8.45 0.64 -6.77
C VAL A 380 -8.71 1.67 -5.68
N THR A 381 -8.08 2.85 -5.77
CA THR A 381 -8.28 3.90 -4.75
C THR A 381 -9.70 4.47 -4.78
N GLY A 382 -10.29 4.63 -5.97
CA GLY A 382 -11.69 4.99 -6.12
C GLY A 382 -12.63 3.97 -5.48
N ALA A 383 -12.35 2.68 -5.67
CA ALA A 383 -13.12 1.60 -5.03
C ALA A 383 -13.01 1.64 -3.49
N LEU A 384 -11.85 2.00 -2.93
CA LEU A 384 -11.69 2.19 -1.48
C LEU A 384 -12.56 3.36 -0.97
N ALA A 385 -12.54 4.51 -1.66
CA ALA A 385 -13.35 5.67 -1.27
C ALA A 385 -14.86 5.35 -1.34
N VAL A 386 -15.30 4.75 -2.45
CA VAL A 386 -16.69 4.33 -2.64
C VAL A 386 -17.10 3.27 -1.61
N GLY A 387 -16.22 2.29 -1.33
CA GLY A 387 -16.45 1.26 -0.32
C GLY A 387 -16.66 1.84 1.07
N SER A 388 -15.87 2.84 1.46
CA SER A 388 -16.03 3.53 2.75
C SER A 388 -17.36 4.29 2.85
N LEU A 389 -17.74 5.02 1.79
CA LEU A 389 -19.02 5.76 1.76
C LEU A 389 -20.21 4.81 1.78
N LEU A 390 -20.18 3.76 0.95
CA LEU A 390 -21.24 2.75 0.91
C LEU A 390 -21.38 2.03 2.26
N ALA A 391 -20.25 1.69 2.91
CA ALA A 391 -20.27 1.06 4.21
C ALA A 391 -20.98 1.94 5.25
N GLY A 392 -20.59 3.23 5.33
CA GLY A 392 -21.20 4.18 6.26
C GLY A 392 -22.68 4.39 5.97
N LEU A 393 -23.04 4.65 4.69
CA LEU A 393 -24.42 4.89 4.28
C LEU A 393 -25.33 3.68 4.54
N LEU A 394 -24.91 2.49 4.11
CA LEU A 394 -25.69 1.27 4.33
C LEU A 394 -25.81 0.91 5.80
N ALA A 395 -24.76 1.13 6.59
CA ALA A 395 -24.81 0.89 8.02
C ALA A 395 -25.78 1.85 8.73
N GLU A 396 -25.93 3.07 8.24
CA GLU A 396 -26.88 4.06 8.78
C GLU A 396 -28.31 3.77 8.38
N LEU A 397 -28.55 3.37 7.13
CA LEU A 397 -29.89 3.13 6.58
C LEU A 397 -30.47 1.74 6.92
N ALA A 398 -29.62 0.70 6.87
CA ALA A 398 -30.05 -0.70 6.99
C ALA A 398 -29.38 -1.44 8.16
N GLY A 399 -28.51 -0.76 8.90
CA GLY A 399 -27.77 -1.32 10.03
C GLY A 399 -26.41 -1.90 9.66
N LEU A 400 -25.52 -1.96 10.66
CA LEU A 400 -24.12 -2.35 10.52
C LEU A 400 -23.96 -3.75 9.91
N ARG A 401 -24.79 -4.70 10.33
CA ARG A 401 -24.74 -6.09 9.83
C ARG A 401 -25.13 -6.18 8.35
N ALA A 402 -26.16 -5.43 7.91
CA ALA A 402 -26.56 -5.40 6.51
C ALA A 402 -25.45 -4.87 5.61
N ALA A 403 -24.72 -3.84 6.04
CA ALA A 403 -23.58 -3.30 5.31
C ALA A 403 -22.43 -4.33 5.22
N LEU A 404 -22.12 -5.06 6.30
CA LEU A 404 -21.12 -6.13 6.28
C LEU A 404 -21.53 -7.29 5.34
N TRP A 405 -22.81 -7.69 5.34
CA TRP A 405 -23.31 -8.70 4.43
C TRP A 405 -23.26 -8.25 2.96
N THR A 406 -23.50 -6.97 2.69
CA THR A 406 -23.34 -6.39 1.34
C THR A 406 -21.88 -6.50 0.87
N GLY A 407 -20.92 -6.13 1.71
CA GLY A 407 -19.49 -6.32 1.42
C GLY A 407 -19.13 -7.79 1.19
N ALA A 408 -19.68 -8.70 2.03
CA ALA A 408 -19.49 -10.14 1.88
C ALA A 408 -20.06 -10.66 0.53
N GLY A 409 -21.23 -10.18 0.13
CA GLY A 409 -21.86 -10.52 -1.15
C GLY A 409 -21.02 -10.07 -2.35
N ILE A 410 -20.51 -8.84 -2.32
CA ILE A 410 -19.61 -8.32 -3.37
C ILE A 410 -18.34 -9.17 -3.46
N MET A 411 -17.73 -9.52 -2.33
CA MET A 411 -16.56 -10.40 -2.28
C MET A 411 -16.87 -11.79 -2.83
N ALA A 412 -18.02 -12.35 -2.46
CA ALA A 412 -18.45 -13.68 -2.88
C ALA A 412 -18.60 -13.84 -4.41
N VAL A 413 -18.94 -12.75 -5.11
CA VAL A 413 -19.14 -12.75 -6.57
C VAL A 413 -17.97 -12.15 -7.35
N SER A 414 -17.01 -11.46 -6.71
CA SER A 414 -15.93 -10.76 -7.39
C SER A 414 -15.08 -11.65 -8.30
N TRP A 415 -14.79 -12.88 -7.90
CA TRP A 415 -14.00 -13.85 -8.67
C TRP A 415 -14.67 -14.24 -9.99
N LEU A 416 -16.00 -14.12 -10.13
CA LEU A 416 -16.75 -14.42 -11.36
C LEU A 416 -16.29 -13.53 -12.52
N LEU A 417 -15.81 -12.30 -12.25
CA LEU A 417 -15.27 -11.41 -13.26
C LEU A 417 -14.05 -12.01 -13.98
N ILE A 418 -13.22 -12.74 -13.27
CA ILE A 418 -12.09 -13.49 -13.86
C ILE A 418 -12.59 -14.80 -14.48
N PHE A 419 -13.49 -15.50 -13.81
CA PHE A 419 -13.99 -16.80 -14.27
C PHE A 419 -14.71 -16.71 -15.63
N PHE A 420 -15.50 -15.67 -15.86
CA PHE A 420 -16.18 -15.42 -17.14
C PHE A 420 -15.29 -14.70 -18.18
N SER A 421 -14.02 -14.54 -17.90
CA SER A 421 -13.05 -13.96 -18.84
C SER A 421 -12.18 -15.03 -19.50
N PRO A 422 -11.46 -14.70 -20.58
CA PRO A 422 -10.51 -15.61 -21.20
C PRO A 422 -9.40 -16.07 -20.25
N LEU A 423 -9.13 -15.33 -19.16
CA LEU A 423 -8.10 -15.66 -18.16
C LEU A 423 -8.32 -17.02 -17.49
N ARG A 424 -9.59 -17.50 -17.39
CA ARG A 424 -9.91 -18.74 -16.65
C ARG A 424 -9.15 -19.96 -17.13
N SER A 425 -8.88 -20.06 -18.44
CA SER A 425 -8.23 -21.21 -19.08
C SER A 425 -6.73 -21.03 -19.27
N MET A 426 -6.19 -19.80 -19.07
CA MET A 426 -4.80 -19.49 -19.35
C MET A 426 -3.88 -20.02 -18.25
N ARG A 427 -2.92 -20.85 -18.63
CA ARG A 427 -1.80 -21.25 -17.75
C ARG A 427 -0.67 -20.23 -17.82
N GLU A 428 -0.36 -19.76 -19.02
CA GLU A 428 0.63 -18.73 -19.30
C GLU A 428 -0.05 -17.52 -19.93
N LEU A 429 0.45 -16.35 -19.66
CA LEU A 429 -0.07 -15.10 -20.21
C LEU A 429 0.64 -14.79 -21.53
N PRO A 430 -0.05 -14.28 -22.55
CA PRO A 430 0.60 -13.77 -23.74
C PRO A 430 1.49 -12.58 -23.36
N LYS A 431 2.67 -12.53 -23.92
CA LYS A 431 3.56 -11.35 -23.78
C LYS A 431 3.12 -10.29 -24.79
N ALA A 432 3.14 -9.00 -24.36
CA ALA A 432 2.81 -7.86 -25.20
C ALA A 432 3.86 -7.64 -26.31
#